data_595b04e874a08d31de6db0cc48432126
#
_entry.id   595b04e874a08d31de6db0cc48432126
#
_cell.length_a   1.000
_cell.length_b   1.000
_cell.length_c   1.000
_cell.angle_alpha   90.00
_cell.angle_beta   90.00
_cell.angle_gamma   90.00
#
_symmetry.space_group_name_H-M   'P 1'
#
loop_
_entity.id
_entity.type
_entity.pdbx_description
1 polymer ?
#
loop_
_entity_poly.entity_id
_entity_poly.type
_entity_poly.pdbx_seq_one_letter_code
_entity_poly.pdbx_strand_id
1 'polypeptide(L)'
;MAAQRIAFERESALSESVVASYNGLGWIYPNDCCCFEVKTMLTVAKFGGSSLADAERFLRVREIVRSDISRRVVVVSAAGKRHPGDHKITDLLYLCHAHLQYKISCWDLWRRIAARYIDIRNGCGLKLPVEEELDAIYASLTPETGLDALVSRGEYLSAKLMAELLDYQFVDAADWLRFDCAGNVLYAESYAALQSLADGRKIVTPGFYGRLPSGAIRTFSRGGSDVTGSLAAAALHADVCENWTDVPGILAADPSIVERPEPIAYLSYEELQALSTVGMQVLHESAVLPLRQRQIPLQIRSTLRPELPGTRIGPLPAADAPQAELVGFAGRRGLAMLRAERAGLEQAPELLRDALAALGQKGLKIFHVACGLEQLTVLAYSPDGSDALHAAAELLRQTAAPEGVKVRENLGVLAALHRGAEATSRLVSAIQNAGVPIHHMAEAAPCLLMVVNDSQYETALRAAYQAR
;
A
#
# COMPACT_ATOMS: atom_id res chain seq x y z
N MET A 1 7.40 33.65 52.41
CA MET A 1 8.07 34.41 51.36
C MET A 1 9.04 33.58 50.49
N ALA A 2 9.61 32.49 50.92
CA ALA A 2 10.51 31.62 50.10
C ALA A 2 9.73 30.73 49.07
N ALA A 3 8.53 30.28 49.40
CA ALA A 3 7.75 29.43 48.51
C ALA A 3 7.13 30.13 47.31
N GLN A 4 6.85 31.45 47.40
CA GLN A 4 6.34 32.24 46.32
C GLN A 4 7.43 32.65 45.31
N ARG A 5 8.69 32.74 45.74
CA ARG A 5 9.80 33.04 44.85
C ARG A 5 10.18 31.86 43.93
N ILE A 6 10.03 30.62 44.41
CA ILE A 6 10.34 29.41 43.67
C ILE A 6 9.24 29.15 42.59
N ALA A 7 8.00 29.52 42.84
CA ALA A 7 6.92 29.44 41.85
C ALA A 7 7.11 30.43 40.68
N PHE A 8 7.56 31.66 41.00
CA PHE A 8 7.79 32.70 39.99
C PHE A 8 9.01 32.42 39.10
N GLU A 9 10.08 31.84 39.65
CA GLU A 9 11.25 31.43 38.88
C GLU A 9 10.99 30.21 37.98
N ARG A 10 10.04 29.30 38.33
CA ARG A 10 9.64 28.18 37.49
C ARG A 10 8.72 28.60 36.32
N GLU A 11 7.85 29.58 36.50
CA GLU A 11 7.04 30.14 35.42
C GLU A 11 7.89 30.94 34.42
N SER A 12 8.92 31.71 34.87
CA SER A 12 9.82 32.43 33.97
C SER A 12 10.72 31.49 33.16
N ALA A 13 11.19 30.37 33.73
CA ALA A 13 12.02 29.37 33.03
C ALA A 13 11.24 28.59 31.94
N LEU A 14 9.94 28.36 32.15
CA LEU A 14 9.08 27.72 31.14
C LEU A 14 8.75 28.68 30.00
N SER A 15 8.63 30.00 30.25
CA SER A 15 8.40 30.98 29.20
C SER A 15 9.63 31.21 28.32
N GLU A 16 10.84 31.22 28.87
CA GLU A 16 12.08 31.38 28.11
C GLU A 16 12.45 30.16 27.24
N SER A 17 12.15 28.93 27.66
CA SER A 17 12.42 27.73 26.85
C SER A 17 11.46 27.56 25.66
N VAL A 18 10.25 28.12 25.73
CA VAL A 18 9.28 28.11 24.62
C VAL A 18 9.57 29.25 23.62
N VAL A 19 10.14 30.37 24.06
CA VAL A 19 10.48 31.51 23.18
C VAL A 19 11.75 31.27 22.39
N ALA A 20 12.72 30.47 22.88
CA ALA A 20 13.99 30.23 22.21
C ALA A 20 13.88 29.36 20.93
N SER A 21 12.77 28.68 20.68
CA SER A 21 12.55 27.89 19.47
C SER A 21 11.75 28.59 18.35
N TYR A 22 11.37 29.86 18.54
CA TYR A 22 10.52 30.62 17.60
C TYR A 22 11.08 31.97 17.13
N ASN A 23 12.40 32.19 17.15
CA ASN A 23 13.02 33.39 16.62
C ASN A 23 13.11 33.39 15.09
N GLY A 24 11.97 33.66 14.45
CA GLY A 24 11.94 33.72 12.98
C GLY A 24 10.81 34.52 12.35
N LEU A 25 9.91 35.20 13.07
CA LEU A 25 8.91 36.09 12.44
C LEU A 25 8.19 37.01 13.47
N GLY A 26 8.45 38.30 13.40
CA GLY A 26 7.49 39.38 13.71
C GLY A 26 7.10 39.62 15.18
N TRP A 27 7.14 40.87 15.59
CA TRP A 27 6.67 41.38 16.89
C TRP A 27 5.19 41.01 17.15
N ILE A 28 4.92 40.27 18.23
CA ILE A 28 3.55 39.99 18.71
C ILE A 28 3.28 40.93 19.91
N TYR A 29 2.22 41.70 19.82
CA TYR A 29 1.74 42.56 20.90
C TYR A 29 1.12 41.73 22.06
N PRO A 30 1.29 42.16 23.34
CA PRO A 30 0.96 41.33 24.52
C PRO A 30 -0.53 41.29 24.91
N ASN A 31 -1.49 41.56 24.03
CA ASN A 31 -2.91 41.64 24.41
C ASN A 31 -3.84 40.63 23.74
N ASP A 32 -3.33 39.70 22.94
CA ASP A 32 -4.15 38.62 22.43
C ASP A 32 -3.94 37.37 23.28
N CYS A 33 -4.81 37.15 24.25
CA CYS A 33 -5.00 35.88 24.94
C CYS A 33 -5.63 34.89 23.95
N CYS A 34 -4.89 34.53 22.88
CA CYS A 34 -5.23 33.42 22.05
C CYS A 34 -4.99 32.14 22.87
N CYS A 35 -6.05 31.47 23.25
CA CYS A 35 -5.99 30.06 23.64
C CYS A 35 -5.27 29.32 22.52
N PHE A 36 -3.99 29.01 22.68
CA PHE A 36 -3.31 28.06 21.84
C PHE A 36 -4.02 26.72 22.07
N GLU A 37 -4.98 26.41 21.22
CA GLU A 37 -5.39 25.01 21.09
C GLU A 37 -4.16 24.24 20.67
N VAL A 38 -3.57 23.52 21.61
CA VAL A 38 -2.52 22.52 21.30
C VAL A 38 -3.22 21.50 20.41
N LYS A 39 -3.09 21.66 19.10
CA LYS A 39 -3.61 20.70 18.12
C LYS A 39 -3.02 19.34 18.46
N THR A 40 -3.78 18.50 19.16
CA THR A 40 -3.36 17.13 19.45
C THR A 40 -3.24 16.39 18.13
N MET A 41 -2.05 15.86 17.83
CA MET A 41 -1.83 15.03 16.64
C MET A 41 -2.86 13.92 16.54
N LEU A 42 -3.35 13.68 15.34
CA LEU A 42 -4.24 12.56 15.02
C LEU A 42 -3.52 11.57 14.11
N THR A 43 -3.36 10.36 14.59
CA THR A 43 -2.84 9.23 13.82
C THR A 43 -3.96 8.22 13.57
N VAL A 44 -4.13 7.85 12.31
CA VAL A 44 -4.94 6.70 11.91
C VAL A 44 -4.02 5.50 11.77
N ALA A 45 -4.22 4.46 12.59
CA ALA A 45 -3.42 3.25 12.59
C ALA A 45 -4.22 2.08 12.00
N LYS A 46 -3.78 1.55 10.85
CA LYS A 46 -4.39 0.37 10.23
C LYS A 46 -3.54 -0.87 10.51
N PHE A 47 -4.18 -1.96 10.90
CA PHE A 47 -3.53 -3.24 11.17
C PHE A 47 -3.97 -4.31 10.16
N GLY A 48 -2.99 -4.97 9.53
CA GLY A 48 -3.21 -6.06 8.57
C GLY A 48 -3.60 -7.38 9.25
N GLY A 49 -4.12 -8.31 8.48
CA GLY A 49 -4.60 -9.60 9.01
C GLY A 49 -3.50 -10.44 9.67
N SER A 50 -2.26 -10.38 9.21
CA SER A 50 -1.12 -11.05 9.85
C SER A 50 -0.86 -10.54 11.27
N SER A 51 -1.21 -9.28 11.55
CA SER A 51 -1.10 -8.64 12.86
C SER A 51 -2.30 -8.94 13.78
N LEU A 52 -3.31 -9.68 13.29
CA LEU A 52 -4.57 -9.96 13.97
C LEU A 52 -4.93 -11.46 13.96
N ALA A 53 -3.95 -12.34 13.77
CA ALA A 53 -4.21 -13.74 13.53
C ALA A 53 -4.63 -14.53 14.79
N ASP A 54 -4.28 -14.06 15.97
CA ASP A 54 -4.51 -14.69 17.27
C ASP A 54 -4.50 -13.70 18.44
N ALA A 55 -4.75 -14.18 19.64
CA ALA A 55 -4.83 -13.34 20.84
C ALA A 55 -3.51 -12.64 21.18
N GLU A 56 -2.34 -13.30 21.01
CA GLU A 56 -1.04 -12.70 21.28
C GLU A 56 -0.82 -11.46 20.40
N ARG A 57 -1.18 -11.57 19.11
CA ARG A 57 -1.05 -10.46 18.17
C ARG A 57 -2.05 -9.35 18.45
N PHE A 58 -3.28 -9.67 18.88
CA PHE A 58 -4.24 -8.66 19.36
C PHE A 58 -3.69 -7.88 20.55
N LEU A 59 -3.11 -8.56 21.54
CA LEU A 59 -2.47 -7.92 22.68
C LEU A 59 -1.29 -7.04 22.27
N ARG A 60 -0.48 -7.47 21.30
CA ARG A 60 0.60 -6.67 20.74
C ARG A 60 0.10 -5.41 20.06
N VAL A 61 -0.98 -5.51 19.28
CA VAL A 61 -1.65 -4.33 18.68
C VAL A 61 -2.11 -3.36 19.77
N ARG A 62 -2.69 -3.86 20.86
CA ARG A 62 -3.07 -3.02 22.01
C ARG A 62 -1.88 -2.24 22.56
N GLU A 63 -0.74 -2.89 22.79
CA GLU A 63 0.48 -2.22 23.29
C GLU A 63 0.97 -1.15 22.29
N ILE A 64 0.96 -1.47 20.99
CA ILE A 64 1.33 -0.50 19.94
C ILE A 64 0.37 0.71 19.97
N VAL A 65 -0.94 0.49 20.01
CA VAL A 65 -1.90 1.60 20.02
C VAL A 65 -1.74 2.45 21.28
N ARG A 66 -1.56 1.84 22.44
CA ARG A 66 -1.41 2.54 23.74
C ARG A 66 -0.08 3.27 23.89
N SER A 67 0.96 2.87 23.17
CA SER A 67 2.27 3.52 23.23
C SER A 67 2.29 4.94 22.64
N ASP A 68 1.24 5.33 21.90
CA ASP A 68 1.12 6.67 21.31
C ASP A 68 -0.34 7.15 21.39
N ILE A 69 -0.58 8.17 22.19
CA ILE A 69 -1.91 8.75 22.43
C ILE A 69 -2.55 9.35 21.17
N SER A 70 -1.76 9.66 20.17
CA SER A 70 -2.24 10.20 18.88
C SER A 70 -3.00 9.15 18.06
N ARG A 71 -2.80 7.84 18.30
CA ARG A 71 -3.48 6.72 17.61
C ARG A 71 -4.92 6.57 18.07
N ARG A 72 -5.74 7.51 17.66
CA ARG A 72 -7.15 7.62 18.10
C ARG A 72 -8.11 6.89 17.17
N VAL A 73 -7.70 6.57 15.96
CA VAL A 73 -8.51 5.86 14.96
C VAL A 73 -7.78 4.60 14.54
N VAL A 74 -8.42 3.46 14.76
CA VAL A 74 -7.84 2.16 14.46
C VAL A 74 -8.69 1.45 13.40
N VAL A 75 -8.05 1.01 12.31
CA VAL A 75 -8.68 0.25 11.24
C VAL A 75 -8.11 -1.17 11.24
N VAL A 76 -8.97 -2.18 11.25
CA VAL A 76 -8.55 -3.57 11.36
C VAL A 76 -9.03 -4.42 10.19
N SER A 77 -8.20 -5.39 9.81
CA SER A 77 -8.54 -6.45 8.85
C SER A 77 -9.14 -7.67 9.57
N ALA A 78 -9.67 -8.62 8.80
CA ALA A 78 -9.99 -9.94 9.31
C ALA A 78 -8.74 -10.68 9.81
N ALA A 79 -8.90 -11.64 10.72
CA ALA A 79 -7.81 -12.43 11.26
C ALA A 79 -7.09 -13.23 10.16
N GLY A 80 -5.77 -13.06 10.09
CA GLY A 80 -4.89 -13.71 9.12
C GLY A 80 -4.52 -15.15 9.50
N LYS A 81 -3.45 -15.66 8.87
CA LYS A 81 -2.86 -16.97 9.20
C LYS A 81 -2.01 -16.87 10.47
N ARG A 82 -2.13 -17.85 11.36
CA ARG A 82 -1.27 -18.02 12.54
C ARG A 82 0.11 -18.60 12.16
N HIS A 83 0.12 -19.49 11.14
CA HIS A 83 1.30 -20.16 10.62
C HIS A 83 1.09 -20.51 9.12
N PRO A 84 2.13 -20.94 8.36
CA PRO A 84 2.03 -21.16 6.91
C PRO A 84 0.93 -22.17 6.48
N GLY A 85 0.65 -23.20 7.29
CA GLY A 85 -0.39 -24.21 7.04
C GLY A 85 -1.80 -23.79 7.47
N ASP A 86 -2.00 -22.60 8.00
CA ASP A 86 -3.31 -22.12 8.46
C ASP A 86 -4.09 -21.42 7.33
N HIS A 87 -5.38 -21.16 7.56
CA HIS A 87 -6.25 -20.43 6.63
C HIS A 87 -6.52 -19.02 7.14
N LYS A 88 -6.59 -18.06 6.23
CA LYS A 88 -7.14 -16.74 6.54
C LYS A 88 -8.65 -16.87 6.78
N ILE A 89 -9.18 -16.05 7.66
CA ILE A 89 -10.63 -16.02 7.91
C ILE A 89 -11.40 -15.65 6.64
N THR A 90 -10.90 -14.69 5.86
CA THR A 90 -11.49 -14.31 4.57
C THR A 90 -11.57 -15.50 3.60
N ASP A 91 -10.52 -16.32 3.49
CA ASP A 91 -10.53 -17.52 2.63
C ASP A 91 -11.62 -18.51 3.06
N LEU A 92 -11.79 -18.72 4.38
CA LEU A 92 -12.86 -19.58 4.92
C LEU A 92 -14.25 -19.01 4.64
N LEU A 93 -14.44 -17.68 4.72
CA LEU A 93 -15.70 -17.02 4.40
C LEU A 93 -16.06 -17.14 2.91
N TYR A 94 -15.08 -17.02 2.01
CA TYR A 94 -15.27 -17.28 0.58
C TYR A 94 -15.72 -18.75 0.33
N LEU A 95 -15.10 -19.70 1.01
CA LEU A 95 -15.49 -21.12 0.92
C LEU A 95 -16.89 -21.36 1.52
N CYS A 96 -17.24 -20.71 2.65
CA CYS A 96 -18.61 -20.77 3.19
C CYS A 96 -19.63 -20.28 2.14
N HIS A 97 -19.37 -19.15 1.50
CA HIS A 97 -20.27 -18.63 0.46
C HIS A 97 -20.41 -19.61 -0.71
N ALA A 98 -19.32 -20.19 -1.19
CA ALA A 98 -19.35 -21.20 -2.25
C ALA A 98 -20.21 -22.41 -1.84
N HIS A 99 -20.07 -22.92 -0.60
CA HIS A 99 -20.91 -23.98 -0.08
C HIS A 99 -22.41 -23.63 -0.10
N LEU A 100 -22.76 -22.39 0.36
CA LEU A 100 -24.14 -21.92 0.36
C LEU A 100 -24.73 -21.87 -1.05
N GLN A 101 -23.98 -21.37 -2.06
CA GLN A 101 -24.41 -21.34 -3.45
C GLN A 101 -24.71 -22.73 -4.02
N TYR A 102 -23.96 -23.75 -3.61
CA TYR A 102 -24.18 -25.14 -4.00
C TYR A 102 -25.15 -25.87 -3.06
N LYS A 103 -25.79 -25.18 -2.10
CA LYS A 103 -26.70 -25.74 -1.08
C LYS A 103 -26.04 -26.84 -0.25
N ILE A 104 -24.72 -26.72 -0.02
CA ILE A 104 -23.93 -27.60 0.85
C ILE A 104 -23.79 -26.91 2.21
N SER A 105 -23.84 -27.68 3.29
CA SER A 105 -23.60 -27.14 4.64
C SER A 105 -22.19 -26.52 4.73
N CYS A 106 -22.12 -25.29 5.21
CA CYS A 106 -20.85 -24.64 5.52
C CYS A 106 -20.48 -24.72 7.02
N TRP A 107 -21.20 -25.54 7.81
CA TRP A 107 -21.05 -25.64 9.27
C TRP A 107 -19.62 -25.89 9.74
N ASP A 108 -18.90 -26.82 9.12
CA ASP A 108 -17.53 -27.16 9.53
C ASP A 108 -16.55 -25.99 9.26
N LEU A 109 -16.76 -25.25 8.17
CA LEU A 109 -15.99 -24.04 7.88
C LEU A 109 -16.32 -22.94 8.86
N TRP A 110 -17.62 -22.74 9.14
CA TRP A 110 -18.08 -21.74 10.09
C TRP A 110 -17.59 -22.01 11.50
N ARG A 111 -17.63 -23.26 11.97
CA ARG A 111 -17.06 -23.65 13.27
C ARG A 111 -15.59 -23.23 13.41
N ARG A 112 -14.80 -23.38 12.35
CA ARG A 112 -13.39 -22.98 12.35
C ARG A 112 -13.23 -21.45 12.45
N ILE A 113 -14.10 -20.71 11.79
CA ILE A 113 -14.17 -19.25 11.90
C ILE A 113 -14.55 -18.84 13.32
N ALA A 114 -15.63 -19.42 13.84
CA ALA A 114 -16.13 -19.15 15.20
C ALA A 114 -15.06 -19.46 16.26
N ALA A 115 -14.44 -20.64 16.20
CA ALA A 115 -13.37 -21.02 17.12
C ALA A 115 -12.24 -20.00 17.13
N ARG A 116 -11.84 -19.45 15.97
CA ARG A 116 -10.78 -18.43 15.90
C ARG A 116 -11.13 -17.17 16.71
N TYR A 117 -12.35 -16.63 16.57
CA TYR A 117 -12.74 -15.42 17.27
C TYR A 117 -13.03 -15.67 18.75
N ILE A 118 -13.55 -16.83 19.12
CA ILE A 118 -13.69 -17.28 20.50
C ILE A 118 -12.32 -17.42 21.18
N ASP A 119 -11.34 -18.03 20.49
CA ASP A 119 -9.96 -18.17 21.00
C ASP A 119 -9.32 -16.78 21.22
N ILE A 120 -9.51 -15.85 20.28
CA ILE A 120 -9.01 -14.46 20.41
C ILE A 120 -9.68 -13.77 21.61
N ARG A 121 -11.00 -13.84 21.72
CA ARG A 121 -11.74 -13.26 22.83
C ARG A 121 -11.26 -13.80 24.20
N ASN A 122 -11.14 -15.11 24.31
CA ASN A 122 -10.72 -15.78 25.54
C ASN A 122 -9.26 -15.46 25.90
N GLY A 123 -8.35 -15.52 24.91
CA GLY A 123 -6.94 -15.23 25.11
C GLY A 123 -6.64 -13.76 25.42
N CYS A 124 -7.53 -12.84 25.00
CA CYS A 124 -7.46 -11.43 25.38
C CYS A 124 -8.22 -11.11 26.69
N GLY A 125 -8.96 -12.05 27.28
CA GLY A 125 -9.76 -11.85 28.50
C GLY A 125 -10.95 -10.92 28.31
N LEU A 126 -11.52 -10.87 27.10
CA LEU A 126 -12.66 -10.02 26.77
C LEU A 126 -13.98 -10.63 27.22
N LYS A 127 -14.98 -9.76 27.42
CA LYS A 127 -16.32 -10.15 27.91
C LYS A 127 -17.38 -10.12 26.83
N LEU A 128 -17.06 -9.60 25.64
CA LEU A 128 -18.01 -9.53 24.52
C LEU A 128 -18.64 -10.91 24.27
N PRO A 129 -19.97 -11.00 24.20
CA PRO A 129 -20.66 -12.27 23.92
C PRO A 129 -20.54 -12.62 22.43
N VAL A 130 -19.31 -12.90 22.00
CA VAL A 130 -18.98 -13.14 20.60
C VAL A 130 -19.69 -14.38 20.05
N GLU A 131 -20.01 -15.36 20.89
CA GLU A 131 -20.78 -16.55 20.53
C GLU A 131 -22.17 -16.20 20.03
N GLU A 132 -22.89 -15.32 20.74
CA GLU A 132 -24.22 -14.87 20.34
C GLU A 132 -24.19 -14.15 18.98
N GLU A 133 -23.17 -13.34 18.74
CA GLU A 133 -22.96 -12.67 17.46
C GLU A 133 -22.67 -13.68 16.33
N LEU A 134 -21.80 -14.65 16.59
CA LEU A 134 -21.45 -15.70 15.64
C LEU A 134 -22.66 -16.56 15.31
N ASP A 135 -23.47 -16.92 16.31
CA ASP A 135 -24.71 -17.71 16.13
C ASP A 135 -25.74 -16.91 15.32
N ALA A 136 -25.91 -15.61 15.62
CA ALA A 136 -26.81 -14.74 14.87
C ALA A 136 -26.39 -14.60 13.40
N ILE A 137 -25.09 -14.42 13.13
CA ILE A 137 -24.57 -14.38 11.76
C ILE A 137 -24.84 -15.71 11.07
N TYR A 138 -24.50 -16.84 11.69
CA TYR A 138 -24.71 -18.17 11.08
C TYR A 138 -26.18 -18.45 10.79
N ALA A 139 -27.08 -18.14 11.72
CA ALA A 139 -28.51 -18.31 11.55
C ALA A 139 -29.11 -17.47 10.40
N SER A 140 -28.45 -16.36 10.05
CA SER A 140 -28.86 -15.49 8.93
C SER A 140 -28.38 -15.97 7.56
N LEU A 141 -27.50 -16.98 7.49
CA LEU A 141 -26.92 -17.46 6.24
C LEU A 141 -27.93 -18.28 5.44
N THR A 142 -28.15 -17.89 4.21
CA THR A 142 -28.98 -18.57 3.23
C THR A 142 -28.26 -18.67 1.88
N PRO A 143 -28.73 -19.47 0.92
CA PRO A 143 -28.17 -19.48 -0.43
C PRO A 143 -28.19 -18.11 -1.12
N GLU A 144 -29.08 -17.20 -0.72
CA GLU A 144 -29.22 -15.85 -1.25
C GLU A 144 -28.31 -14.85 -0.55
N THR A 145 -27.57 -15.25 0.48
CA THR A 145 -26.63 -14.37 1.19
C THR A 145 -25.59 -13.84 0.22
N GLY A 146 -25.51 -12.52 0.09
CA GLY A 146 -24.53 -11.87 -0.78
C GLY A 146 -23.09 -12.14 -0.33
N LEU A 147 -22.18 -12.34 -1.29
CA LEU A 147 -20.77 -12.59 -1.03
C LEU A 147 -20.15 -11.50 -0.15
N ASP A 148 -20.35 -10.25 -0.52
CA ASP A 148 -19.77 -9.09 0.19
C ASP A 148 -20.27 -9.00 1.64
N ALA A 149 -21.54 -9.33 1.86
CA ALA A 149 -22.13 -9.34 3.20
C ALA A 149 -21.49 -10.42 4.09
N LEU A 150 -21.22 -11.61 3.54
CA LEU A 150 -20.61 -12.69 4.31
C LEU A 150 -19.12 -12.42 4.56
N VAL A 151 -18.34 -12.06 3.53
CA VAL A 151 -16.89 -11.92 3.68
C VAL A 151 -16.51 -10.72 4.56
N SER A 152 -17.35 -9.68 4.62
CA SER A 152 -17.14 -8.52 5.51
C SER A 152 -17.21 -8.87 7.01
N ARG A 153 -17.80 -10.02 7.38
CA ARG A 153 -17.94 -10.42 8.79
C ARG A 153 -16.61 -10.68 9.48
N GLY A 154 -15.57 -11.01 8.71
CA GLY A 154 -14.23 -11.17 9.24
C GLY A 154 -13.69 -9.88 9.89
N GLU A 155 -13.70 -8.78 9.15
CA GLU A 155 -13.27 -7.47 9.63
C GLU A 155 -14.20 -6.93 10.73
N TYR A 156 -15.50 -7.14 10.57
CA TYR A 156 -16.51 -6.75 11.56
C TYR A 156 -16.24 -7.37 12.94
N LEU A 157 -16.05 -8.69 13.01
CA LEU A 157 -15.76 -9.40 14.26
C LEU A 157 -14.41 -8.98 14.86
N SER A 158 -13.38 -8.83 14.02
CA SER A 158 -12.07 -8.31 14.46
C SER A 158 -12.20 -6.92 15.08
N ALA A 159 -12.99 -6.04 14.47
CA ALA A 159 -13.16 -4.67 14.95
C ALA A 159 -13.92 -4.60 16.26
N LYS A 160 -14.95 -5.42 16.46
CA LYS A 160 -15.69 -5.48 17.74
C LYS A 160 -14.79 -5.93 18.89
N LEU A 161 -14.01 -7.00 18.69
CA LEU A 161 -13.06 -7.47 19.70
C LEU A 161 -11.95 -6.45 19.98
N MET A 162 -11.44 -5.78 18.95
CA MET A 162 -10.40 -4.77 19.12
C MET A 162 -10.94 -3.52 19.82
N ALA A 163 -12.19 -3.12 19.56
CA ALA A 163 -12.83 -2.00 20.21
C ALA A 163 -12.95 -2.20 21.73
N GLU A 164 -13.39 -3.39 22.16
CA GLU A 164 -13.41 -3.74 23.58
C GLU A 164 -12.00 -3.79 24.19
N LEU A 165 -11.03 -4.41 23.47
CA LEU A 165 -9.65 -4.54 23.94
C LEU A 165 -8.96 -3.20 24.19
N LEU A 166 -9.27 -2.20 23.37
CA LEU A 166 -8.72 -0.85 23.45
C LEU A 166 -9.54 0.09 24.35
N ASP A 167 -10.77 -0.26 24.70
CA ASP A 167 -11.77 0.64 25.28
C ASP A 167 -12.06 1.83 24.35
N TYR A 168 -12.23 1.53 23.04
CA TYR A 168 -12.57 2.48 21.99
C TYR A 168 -13.99 2.22 21.50
N GLN A 169 -14.63 3.27 20.94
CA GLN A 169 -15.95 3.11 20.34
C GLN A 169 -15.84 2.28 19.05
N PHE A 170 -16.68 1.25 18.91
CA PHE A 170 -16.87 0.57 17.63
C PHE A 170 -17.70 1.44 16.69
N VAL A 171 -17.22 1.62 15.46
CA VAL A 171 -17.92 2.32 14.37
C VAL A 171 -17.91 1.40 13.15
N ASP A 172 -19.09 0.90 12.76
CA ASP A 172 -19.17 0.02 11.58
C ASP A 172 -18.80 0.80 10.30
N ALA A 173 -18.01 0.19 9.44
CA ALA A 173 -17.65 0.79 8.13
C ALA A 173 -18.89 1.04 7.27
N ALA A 174 -19.94 0.21 7.38
CA ALA A 174 -21.21 0.41 6.71
C ALA A 174 -21.95 1.69 7.16
N ASP A 175 -21.61 2.26 8.31
CA ASP A 175 -22.25 3.49 8.81
C ASP A 175 -21.65 4.76 8.23
N TRP A 176 -20.40 4.70 7.73
CA TRP A 176 -19.74 5.88 7.18
C TRP A 176 -19.25 5.73 5.74
N LEU A 177 -18.77 4.56 5.32
CA LEU A 177 -18.22 4.35 3.99
C LEU A 177 -19.35 4.08 2.99
N ARG A 178 -19.54 5.02 2.08
CA ARG A 178 -20.62 5.03 1.07
C ARG A 178 -20.07 4.75 -0.32
N PHE A 179 -20.78 3.93 -1.07
CA PHE A 179 -20.53 3.69 -2.48
C PHE A 179 -21.71 4.19 -3.33
N ASP A 180 -21.44 4.54 -4.58
CA ASP A 180 -22.47 4.72 -5.58
C ASP A 180 -22.98 3.36 -6.13
N CYS A 181 -23.99 3.39 -7.01
CA CYS A 181 -24.54 2.18 -7.62
C CYS A 181 -23.53 1.41 -8.49
N ALA A 182 -22.46 2.06 -8.96
CA ALA A 182 -21.39 1.45 -9.75
C ALA A 182 -20.28 0.85 -8.85
N GLY A 183 -20.32 1.11 -7.53
CA GLY A 183 -19.32 0.65 -6.56
C GLY A 183 -18.13 1.60 -6.42
N ASN A 184 -18.23 2.86 -6.84
CA ASN A 184 -17.24 3.88 -6.58
C ASN A 184 -17.50 4.53 -5.21
N VAL A 185 -16.43 4.95 -4.53
CA VAL A 185 -16.53 5.62 -3.22
C VAL A 185 -17.13 7.02 -3.38
N LEU A 186 -18.16 7.32 -2.61
CA LEU A 186 -18.74 8.66 -2.45
C LEU A 186 -17.94 9.41 -1.36
N TYR A 187 -16.83 10.03 -1.76
CA TYR A 187 -15.86 10.63 -0.83
C TYR A 187 -16.48 11.66 0.11
N ALA A 188 -17.22 12.63 -0.41
CA ALA A 188 -17.78 13.72 0.40
C ALA A 188 -18.74 13.20 1.47
N GLU A 189 -19.64 12.30 1.09
CA GLU A 189 -20.62 11.69 1.99
C GLU A 189 -19.94 10.81 3.05
N SER A 190 -18.96 9.99 2.63
CA SER A 190 -18.19 9.13 3.51
C SER A 190 -17.40 9.94 4.54
N TYR A 191 -16.76 11.03 4.09
CA TYR A 191 -15.95 11.88 4.97
C TYR A 191 -16.82 12.60 6.01
N ALA A 192 -17.94 13.20 5.58
CA ALA A 192 -18.87 13.87 6.49
C ALA A 192 -19.46 12.89 7.51
N ALA A 193 -19.82 11.67 7.08
CA ALA A 193 -20.34 10.65 7.99
C ALA A 193 -19.30 10.22 9.03
N LEU A 194 -18.05 9.97 8.64
CA LEU A 194 -17.01 9.58 9.58
C LEU A 194 -16.64 10.71 10.55
N GLN A 195 -16.56 11.95 10.07
CA GLN A 195 -16.32 13.12 10.92
C GLN A 195 -17.38 13.26 12.03
N SER A 196 -18.67 13.08 11.66
CA SER A 196 -19.79 13.13 12.63
C SER A 196 -19.72 11.96 13.63
N LEU A 197 -19.38 10.75 13.19
CA LEU A 197 -19.32 9.57 14.06
C LEU A 197 -18.09 9.57 14.99
N ALA A 198 -16.97 10.04 14.50
CA ALA A 198 -15.74 10.13 15.27
C ALA A 198 -15.81 11.24 16.33
N ASP A 199 -16.27 12.43 15.97
CA ASP A 199 -16.48 13.60 16.84
C ASP A 199 -15.43 13.73 17.98
N GLY A 200 -14.17 13.65 17.62
CA GLY A 200 -13.06 13.70 18.57
C GLY A 200 -12.86 12.45 19.45
N ARG A 201 -13.67 11.40 19.31
CA ARG A 201 -13.58 10.16 20.09
C ARG A 201 -12.48 9.24 19.55
N LYS A 202 -12.11 8.27 20.38
CA LYS A 202 -11.26 7.15 19.99
C LYS A 202 -12.14 6.06 19.40
N ILE A 203 -11.87 5.63 18.16
CA ILE A 203 -12.72 4.68 17.44
C ILE A 203 -11.93 3.51 16.87
N VAL A 204 -12.61 2.36 16.76
CA VAL A 204 -12.18 1.22 15.93
C VAL A 204 -13.21 1.01 14.84
N THR A 205 -12.78 0.91 13.60
CA THR A 205 -13.65 0.61 12.46
C THR A 205 -13.11 -0.60 11.68
N PRO A 206 -13.98 -1.48 11.18
CA PRO A 206 -13.56 -2.53 10.28
C PRO A 206 -13.08 -1.94 8.95
N GLY A 207 -12.07 -2.56 8.34
CA GLY A 207 -11.66 -2.24 6.99
C GLY A 207 -12.47 -2.98 5.93
N PHE A 208 -12.09 -2.81 4.65
CA PHE A 208 -12.48 -3.64 3.51
C PHE A 208 -13.86 -3.39 2.90
N TYR A 209 -14.86 -2.89 3.61
CA TYR A 209 -16.23 -2.76 3.11
C TYR A 209 -16.90 -1.44 3.47
N GLY A 210 -18.03 -1.16 2.82
CA GLY A 210 -18.96 -0.08 3.08
C GLY A 210 -20.35 -0.44 2.57
N ARG A 211 -21.21 0.54 2.32
CA ARG A 211 -22.62 0.34 1.98
C ARG A 211 -23.01 1.03 0.67
N LEU A 212 -23.74 0.29 -0.16
CA LEU A 212 -24.42 0.80 -1.36
C LEU A 212 -25.67 1.60 -1.00
N PRO A 213 -26.24 2.42 -1.91
CA PRO A 213 -27.48 3.13 -1.70
C PRO A 213 -28.68 2.21 -1.36
N SER A 214 -28.65 0.96 -1.85
CA SER A 214 -29.64 -0.08 -1.53
C SER A 214 -29.59 -0.58 -0.07
N GLY A 215 -28.56 -0.18 0.69
CA GLY A 215 -28.28 -0.72 2.02
C GLY A 215 -27.41 -1.98 2.01
N ALA A 216 -27.18 -2.60 0.85
CA ALA A 216 -26.33 -3.79 0.75
C ALA A 216 -24.86 -3.46 1.01
N ILE A 217 -24.15 -4.42 1.59
CA ILE A 217 -22.71 -4.33 1.81
C ILE A 217 -21.99 -4.46 0.47
N ARG A 218 -20.93 -3.68 0.30
CA ARG A 218 -19.99 -3.73 -0.82
C ARG A 218 -18.57 -3.78 -0.30
N THR A 219 -17.76 -4.73 -0.81
CA THR A 219 -16.34 -4.85 -0.48
C THR A 219 -15.46 -4.24 -1.57
N PHE A 220 -14.25 -3.80 -1.20
CA PHE A 220 -13.20 -3.45 -2.16
C PHE A 220 -12.62 -4.72 -2.79
N SER A 221 -12.19 -4.63 -4.04
CA SER A 221 -11.65 -5.77 -4.77
C SER A 221 -10.27 -6.23 -4.28
N ARG A 222 -9.42 -5.30 -3.84
CA ARG A 222 -8.05 -5.56 -3.32
C ARG A 222 -7.63 -4.50 -2.32
N GLY A 223 -6.80 -4.90 -1.34
CA GLY A 223 -6.22 -3.97 -0.37
C GLY A 223 -7.24 -3.16 0.43
N GLY A 224 -8.46 -3.65 0.57
CA GLY A 224 -9.59 -2.86 1.04
C GLY A 224 -9.41 -2.26 2.42
N SER A 225 -8.74 -2.94 3.35
CA SER A 225 -8.47 -2.35 4.67
C SER A 225 -7.42 -1.23 4.60
N ASP A 226 -6.46 -1.29 3.64
CA ASP A 226 -5.51 -0.21 3.39
C ASP A 226 -6.25 1.01 2.82
N VAL A 227 -7.17 0.78 1.88
CA VAL A 227 -8.03 1.83 1.32
C VAL A 227 -8.88 2.46 2.42
N THR A 228 -9.51 1.65 3.29
CA THR A 228 -10.33 2.15 4.41
C THR A 228 -9.50 3.01 5.37
N GLY A 229 -8.27 2.58 5.70
CA GLY A 229 -7.34 3.35 6.54
C GLY A 229 -7.00 4.71 5.93
N SER A 230 -6.71 4.73 4.64
CA SER A 230 -6.41 5.96 3.90
C SER A 230 -7.60 6.89 3.80
N LEU A 231 -8.80 6.36 3.56
CA LEU A 231 -10.04 7.13 3.54
C LEU A 231 -10.36 7.73 4.92
N ALA A 232 -10.18 6.94 5.98
CA ALA A 232 -10.37 7.43 7.35
C ALA A 232 -9.38 8.55 7.71
N ALA A 233 -8.10 8.40 7.32
CA ALA A 233 -7.09 9.43 7.51
C ALA A 233 -7.42 10.71 6.73
N ALA A 234 -7.85 10.58 5.47
CA ALA A 234 -8.24 11.71 4.64
C ALA A 234 -9.51 12.41 5.17
N ALA A 235 -10.51 11.62 5.63
CA ALA A 235 -11.76 12.14 6.19
C ALA A 235 -11.52 12.98 7.45
N LEU A 236 -10.66 12.51 8.34
CA LEU A 236 -10.41 13.12 9.64
C LEU A 236 -9.23 14.11 9.65
N HIS A 237 -8.65 14.40 8.49
CA HIS A 237 -7.46 15.26 8.35
C HIS A 237 -6.33 14.84 9.30
N ALA A 238 -6.04 13.53 9.30
CA ALA A 238 -5.00 12.97 10.15
C ALA A 238 -3.62 13.56 9.82
N ASP A 239 -2.78 13.71 10.83
CA ASP A 239 -1.40 14.17 10.65
C ASP A 239 -0.49 13.06 10.10
N VAL A 240 -0.85 11.78 10.38
CA VAL A 240 -0.15 10.58 9.88
C VAL A 240 -1.16 9.44 9.68
N CYS A 241 -0.95 8.65 8.63
CA CYS A 241 -1.57 7.34 8.45
C CYS A 241 -0.51 6.26 8.65
N GLU A 242 -0.69 5.35 9.60
CA GLU A 242 0.20 4.22 9.82
C GLU A 242 -0.39 2.94 9.26
N ASN A 243 0.37 2.21 8.44
CA ASN A 243 0.03 0.85 8.00
C ASN A 243 0.96 -0.16 8.69
N TRP A 244 0.41 -0.89 9.65
CA TRP A 244 1.08 -1.90 10.44
C TRP A 244 0.95 -3.28 9.80
N THR A 245 2.10 -3.92 9.53
CA THR A 245 2.22 -5.21 8.84
C THR A 245 3.31 -6.08 9.52
N ASP A 246 3.66 -7.22 8.93
CA ASP A 246 4.69 -8.14 9.44
C ASP A 246 6.10 -7.88 8.88
N VAL A 247 6.22 -6.99 7.89
CA VAL A 247 7.52 -6.59 7.32
C VAL A 247 8.03 -5.28 7.92
N PRO A 248 9.37 -5.06 7.97
CA PRO A 248 9.97 -3.90 8.64
C PRO A 248 9.79 -2.56 7.91
N GLY A 249 9.13 -2.56 6.77
CA GLY A 249 8.95 -1.43 5.85
C GLY A 249 9.04 -1.91 4.41
N ILE A 250 9.18 -0.98 3.48
CA ILE A 250 9.45 -1.28 2.07
C ILE A 250 10.94 -1.63 1.94
N LEU A 251 11.22 -2.84 1.48
CA LEU A 251 12.59 -3.30 1.32
C LEU A 251 13.20 -2.76 0.02
N ALA A 252 14.48 -2.42 0.06
CA ALA A 252 15.19 -1.83 -1.09
C ALA A 252 15.41 -2.81 -2.26
N ALA A 253 15.17 -4.11 -2.06
CA ALA A 253 15.20 -5.15 -3.09
C ALA A 253 14.31 -6.33 -2.67
N ASP A 254 14.07 -7.25 -3.61
CA ASP A 254 13.32 -8.48 -3.35
C ASP A 254 14.08 -9.39 -2.35
N PRO A 255 13.51 -9.70 -1.17
CA PRO A 255 14.16 -10.54 -0.17
C PRO A 255 14.33 -12.01 -0.57
N SER A 256 13.66 -12.46 -1.63
CA SER A 256 13.86 -13.79 -2.19
C SER A 256 15.16 -13.90 -3.01
N ILE A 257 15.70 -12.76 -3.46
CA ILE A 257 16.88 -12.67 -4.30
C ILE A 257 18.08 -12.09 -3.55
N VAL A 258 17.86 -11.03 -2.78
CA VAL A 258 18.89 -10.37 -1.96
C VAL A 258 18.70 -10.76 -0.51
N GLU A 259 19.75 -11.28 0.12
CA GLU A 259 19.67 -11.67 1.52
C GLU A 259 19.60 -10.44 2.41
N ARG A 260 18.52 -10.35 3.21
CA ARG A 260 18.28 -9.27 4.21
C ARG A 260 18.42 -7.86 3.65
N PRO A 261 17.67 -7.50 2.59
CA PRO A 261 17.71 -6.14 2.06
C PRO A 261 17.25 -5.14 3.13
N GLU A 262 17.91 -3.98 3.14
CA GLU A 262 17.55 -2.91 4.08
C GLU A 262 16.19 -2.30 3.73
N PRO A 263 15.42 -1.86 4.72
CA PRO A 263 14.21 -1.07 4.45
C PRO A 263 14.58 0.32 3.92
N ILE A 264 13.79 0.82 3.00
CA ILE A 264 13.86 2.20 2.51
C ILE A 264 13.29 3.11 3.59
N ALA A 265 14.08 4.06 4.08
CA ALA A 265 13.65 4.96 5.14
C ALA A 265 12.55 5.93 4.67
N TYR A 266 12.67 6.43 3.43
CA TYR A 266 11.78 7.45 2.90
C TYR A 266 11.55 7.31 1.40
N LEU A 267 10.28 7.51 0.97
CA LEU A 267 9.85 7.60 -0.44
C LEU A 267 8.89 8.79 -0.61
N SER A 268 8.94 9.45 -1.76
CA SER A 268 7.83 10.29 -2.20
C SER A 268 6.67 9.43 -2.71
N TYR A 269 5.50 10.03 -2.89
CA TYR A 269 4.35 9.32 -3.50
C TYR A 269 4.64 8.93 -4.95
N GLU A 270 5.38 9.76 -5.69
CA GLU A 270 5.79 9.53 -7.07
C GLU A 270 6.79 8.38 -7.15
N GLU A 271 7.76 8.34 -6.24
CA GLU A 271 8.75 7.25 -6.14
C GLU A 271 8.09 5.90 -5.80
N LEU A 272 7.15 5.90 -4.85
CA LEU A 272 6.36 4.71 -4.54
C LEU A 272 5.57 4.21 -5.75
N GLN A 273 4.90 5.11 -6.46
CA GLN A 273 4.12 4.78 -7.65
C GLN A 273 5.02 4.21 -8.75
N ALA A 274 6.18 4.80 -8.99
CA ALA A 274 7.15 4.33 -9.96
C ALA A 274 7.62 2.89 -9.65
N LEU A 275 8.03 2.63 -8.40
CA LEU A 275 8.44 1.28 -7.98
C LEU A 275 7.29 0.27 -8.07
N SER A 276 6.05 0.68 -7.76
CA SER A 276 4.87 -0.19 -7.86
C SER A 276 4.56 -0.56 -9.31
N THR A 277 4.71 0.38 -10.24
CA THR A 277 4.48 0.16 -11.68
C THR A 277 5.44 -0.88 -12.23
N VAL A 278 6.69 -0.89 -11.78
CA VAL A 278 7.71 -1.81 -12.26
C VAL A 278 7.76 -3.15 -11.52
N GLY A 279 6.89 -3.37 -10.52
CA GLY A 279 6.72 -4.70 -9.92
C GLY A 279 6.85 -4.79 -8.41
N MET A 280 7.20 -3.72 -7.70
CA MET A 280 7.23 -3.71 -6.25
C MET A 280 5.79 -3.64 -5.71
N GLN A 281 5.26 -4.76 -5.22
CA GLN A 281 3.91 -4.82 -4.66
C GLN A 281 3.95 -4.44 -3.17
N VAL A 282 3.77 -3.18 -2.86
CA VAL A 282 3.71 -2.70 -1.46
C VAL A 282 2.28 -2.37 -1.05
N LEU A 283 1.61 -1.52 -1.83
CA LEU A 283 0.25 -1.06 -1.59
C LEU A 283 -0.48 -0.92 -2.93
N HIS A 284 -1.79 -1.11 -2.90
CA HIS A 284 -2.62 -0.82 -4.07
C HIS A 284 -2.74 0.70 -4.26
N GLU A 285 -2.74 1.18 -5.50
CA GLU A 285 -2.81 2.62 -5.83
C GLU A 285 -4.01 3.31 -5.18
N SER A 286 -5.17 2.65 -5.14
CA SER A 286 -6.37 3.17 -4.49
C SER A 286 -6.21 3.44 -2.99
N ALA A 287 -5.26 2.78 -2.33
CA ALA A 287 -4.94 3.05 -0.92
C ALA A 287 -4.03 4.27 -0.74
N VAL A 288 -3.30 4.67 -1.77
CA VAL A 288 -2.37 5.81 -1.70
C VAL A 288 -3.05 7.12 -2.08
N LEU A 289 -3.98 7.07 -3.04
CA LEU A 289 -4.61 8.25 -3.64
C LEU A 289 -5.26 9.23 -2.63
N PRO A 290 -6.07 8.79 -1.64
CA PRO A 290 -6.67 9.71 -0.66
C PRO A 290 -5.64 10.45 0.18
N LEU A 291 -4.55 9.77 0.56
CA LEU A 291 -3.46 10.36 1.35
C LEU A 291 -2.65 11.37 0.52
N ARG A 292 -2.31 11.01 -0.73
CA ARG A 292 -1.60 11.90 -1.65
C ARG A 292 -2.37 13.20 -1.91
N GLN A 293 -3.68 13.10 -2.15
CA GLN A 293 -4.54 14.29 -2.37
C GLN A 293 -4.59 15.24 -1.17
N ARG A 294 -4.46 14.70 0.04
CA ARG A 294 -4.46 15.47 1.30
C ARG A 294 -3.07 15.75 1.84
N GLN A 295 -2.01 15.30 1.15
CA GLN A 295 -0.62 15.42 1.59
C GLN A 295 -0.36 14.82 2.99
N ILE A 296 -1.12 13.76 3.35
CA ILE A 296 -1.00 13.07 4.64
C ILE A 296 0.12 12.03 4.52
N PRO A 297 1.19 12.10 5.32
CA PRO A 297 2.25 11.10 5.29
C PRO A 297 1.71 9.72 5.67
N LEU A 298 2.14 8.70 4.91
CA LEU A 298 1.92 7.30 5.21
C LEU A 298 3.19 6.70 5.80
N GLN A 299 3.06 5.91 6.86
CA GLN A 299 4.17 5.21 7.49
C GLN A 299 3.90 3.71 7.51
N ILE A 300 4.76 2.92 6.89
CA ILE A 300 4.68 1.45 6.90
C ILE A 300 5.57 0.94 8.03
N ARG A 301 4.98 0.23 8.99
CA ARG A 301 5.65 -0.20 10.20
C ARG A 301 5.42 -1.69 10.49
N SER A 302 6.33 -2.30 11.24
CA SER A 302 6.24 -3.70 11.63
C SER A 302 5.59 -3.88 12.99
N THR A 303 4.57 -4.74 13.05
CA THR A 303 4.01 -5.18 14.33
C THR A 303 4.95 -6.13 15.09
N LEU A 304 5.89 -6.79 14.38
CA LEU A 304 6.87 -7.69 14.98
C LEU A 304 8.06 -6.93 15.56
N ARG A 305 8.37 -5.76 15.03
CA ARG A 305 9.46 -4.87 15.48
C ARG A 305 8.97 -3.43 15.53
N PRO A 306 8.08 -3.09 16.47
CA PRO A 306 7.44 -1.77 16.55
C PRO A 306 8.41 -0.63 16.88
N GLU A 307 9.60 -0.96 17.40
CA GLU A 307 10.68 -0.02 17.68
C GLU A 307 11.34 0.54 16.41
N LEU A 308 11.25 -0.17 15.28
CA LEU A 308 11.83 0.29 14.02
C LEU A 308 10.98 1.39 13.40
N PRO A 309 11.60 2.42 12.80
CA PRO A 309 10.87 3.55 12.20
C PRO A 309 10.04 3.13 10.99
N GLY A 310 10.40 2.04 10.30
CA GLY A 310 9.75 1.62 9.05
C GLY A 310 10.06 2.53 7.87
N THR A 311 9.16 2.55 6.88
CA THR A 311 9.25 3.41 5.70
C THR A 311 8.23 4.54 5.79
N ARG A 312 8.69 5.78 5.68
CA ARG A 312 7.82 6.96 5.56
C ARG A 312 7.61 7.30 4.08
N ILE A 313 6.36 7.54 3.70
CA ILE A 313 5.95 7.94 2.35
C ILE A 313 5.21 9.27 2.45
N GLY A 314 5.57 10.26 1.63
CA GLY A 314 4.91 11.55 1.69
C GLY A 314 5.62 12.64 0.90
N PRO A 315 5.38 13.93 1.21
CA PRO A 315 6.15 15.03 0.67
C PRO A 315 7.65 14.85 0.94
N LEU A 316 8.50 15.23 -0.01
CA LEU A 316 9.95 15.13 0.16
C LEU A 316 10.37 15.87 1.45
N PRO A 317 11.27 15.27 2.26
CA PRO A 317 11.83 15.99 3.40
C PRO A 317 12.60 17.21 2.93
N ALA A 318 12.81 18.18 3.84
CA ALA A 318 13.66 19.33 3.56
C ALA A 318 15.03 18.88 3.02
N ALA A 319 15.66 19.71 2.16
CA ALA A 319 16.85 19.38 1.39
C ALA A 319 18.07 18.87 2.20
N ASP A 320 18.04 19.03 3.51
CA ASP A 320 19.15 18.66 4.42
C ASP A 320 19.09 17.21 4.95
N ALA A 321 18.05 16.44 4.60
CA ALA A 321 17.96 15.05 5.04
C ALA A 321 18.89 14.17 4.17
N PRO A 322 19.82 13.38 4.76
CA PRO A 322 20.69 12.49 4.01
C PRO A 322 19.85 11.47 3.24
N GLN A 323 19.95 11.50 1.92
CA GLN A 323 19.20 10.62 1.05
C GLN A 323 20.17 9.72 0.28
N ALA A 324 19.91 8.41 0.31
CA ALA A 324 20.67 7.48 -0.52
C ALA A 324 20.48 7.81 -2.01
N GLU A 325 21.55 7.86 -2.77
CA GLU A 325 21.48 8.09 -4.22
C GLU A 325 20.78 6.94 -4.96
N LEU A 326 21.06 5.68 -4.58
CA LEU A 326 20.33 4.50 -5.01
C LEU A 326 19.38 4.10 -3.89
N VAL A 327 18.10 4.28 -4.11
CA VAL A 327 17.07 4.15 -3.07
C VAL A 327 16.57 2.72 -2.97
N GLY A 328 16.24 2.12 -4.13
CA GLY A 328 15.68 0.77 -4.16
C GLY A 328 15.55 0.24 -5.58
N PHE A 329 15.28 -1.06 -5.65
CA PHE A 329 15.22 -1.82 -6.89
C PHE A 329 13.92 -2.61 -6.97
N ALA A 330 13.28 -2.55 -8.12
CA ALA A 330 12.14 -3.37 -8.47
C ALA A 330 12.34 -3.98 -9.85
N GLY A 331 11.48 -4.91 -10.23
CA GLY A 331 11.57 -5.42 -11.59
C GLY A 331 10.52 -6.46 -11.91
N ARG A 332 10.50 -6.83 -13.16
CA ARG A 332 9.63 -7.88 -13.71
C ARG A 332 10.40 -8.80 -14.62
N ARG A 333 10.01 -10.06 -14.61
CA ARG A 333 10.54 -11.12 -15.48
C ARG A 333 9.49 -11.54 -16.50
N GLY A 334 9.89 -12.32 -17.49
CA GLY A 334 8.98 -12.84 -18.52
C GLY A 334 8.53 -11.80 -19.52
N LEU A 335 9.36 -10.80 -19.79
CA LEU A 335 9.11 -9.77 -20.79
C LEU A 335 9.75 -10.12 -22.12
N ALA A 336 9.25 -9.48 -23.18
CA ALA A 336 9.84 -9.51 -24.50
C ALA A 336 10.00 -8.09 -25.03
N MET A 337 10.99 -7.91 -25.92
CA MET A 337 11.30 -6.64 -26.55
C MET A 337 11.11 -6.75 -28.06
N LEU A 338 10.30 -5.86 -28.60
CA LEU A 338 10.16 -5.63 -30.02
C LEU A 338 10.90 -4.33 -30.36
N ARG A 339 11.79 -4.39 -31.34
CA ARG A 339 12.55 -3.24 -31.83
C ARG A 339 12.30 -3.08 -33.33
N ALA A 340 11.79 -1.94 -33.74
CA ALA A 340 11.59 -1.57 -35.13
C ALA A 340 12.53 -0.42 -35.49
N GLU A 341 13.23 -0.57 -36.62
CA GLU A 341 14.21 0.40 -37.14
C GLU A 341 13.64 1.02 -38.42
N ARG A 342 13.62 2.36 -38.52
CA ARG A 342 13.17 3.11 -39.68
C ARG A 342 13.85 4.48 -39.74
N ALA A 343 14.47 4.81 -40.85
CA ALA A 343 15.00 6.15 -41.09
C ALA A 343 13.84 7.20 -41.09
N GLY A 344 14.07 8.34 -40.45
CA GLY A 344 13.06 9.41 -40.37
C GLY A 344 11.82 9.06 -39.51
N LEU A 345 12.01 8.24 -38.49
CA LEU A 345 10.93 7.83 -37.59
C LEU A 345 10.25 9.02 -36.92
N GLU A 346 10.98 10.11 -36.66
CA GLU A 346 10.44 11.35 -36.09
C GLU A 346 9.40 12.04 -37.00
N GLN A 347 9.44 11.72 -38.30
CA GLN A 347 8.47 12.25 -39.31
C GLN A 347 7.33 11.25 -39.60
N ALA A 348 7.32 10.10 -38.92
CA ALA A 348 6.37 9.01 -39.16
C ALA A 348 5.61 8.60 -37.87
N PRO A 349 4.83 9.51 -37.26
CA PRO A 349 4.11 9.21 -36.01
C PRO A 349 3.08 8.07 -36.18
N GLU A 350 2.65 7.81 -37.41
CA GLU A 350 1.78 6.68 -37.74
C GLU A 350 2.42 5.33 -37.41
N LEU A 351 3.74 5.20 -37.49
CA LEU A 351 4.42 3.95 -37.13
C LEU A 351 4.22 3.60 -35.67
N LEU A 352 4.31 4.60 -34.78
CA LEU A 352 4.06 4.40 -33.34
C LEU A 352 2.61 3.96 -33.11
N ARG A 353 1.65 4.66 -33.73
CA ARG A 353 0.22 4.30 -33.65
C ARG A 353 -0.02 2.86 -34.14
N ASP A 354 0.55 2.49 -35.29
CA ASP A 354 0.34 1.19 -35.92
C ASP A 354 1.01 0.07 -35.13
N ALA A 355 2.21 0.33 -34.55
CA ALA A 355 2.87 -0.59 -33.64
C ALA A 355 2.03 -0.86 -32.38
N LEU A 356 1.53 0.19 -31.74
CA LEU A 356 0.68 0.06 -30.53
C LEU A 356 -0.65 -0.64 -30.86
N ALA A 357 -1.24 -0.34 -32.02
CA ALA A 357 -2.46 -1.00 -32.50
C ALA A 357 -2.24 -2.49 -32.76
N ALA A 358 -1.12 -2.87 -33.43
CA ALA A 358 -0.76 -4.25 -33.69
C ALA A 358 -0.56 -5.06 -32.39
N LEU A 359 0.14 -4.49 -31.40
CA LEU A 359 0.33 -5.10 -30.10
C LEU A 359 -0.98 -5.28 -29.34
N GLY A 360 -1.84 -4.24 -29.34
CA GLY A 360 -3.15 -4.27 -28.69
C GLY A 360 -4.09 -5.31 -29.29
N GLN A 361 -4.14 -5.43 -30.64
CA GLN A 361 -4.95 -6.43 -31.34
C GLN A 361 -4.57 -7.88 -30.98
N LYS A 362 -3.32 -8.12 -30.59
CA LYS A 362 -2.81 -9.43 -30.18
C LYS A 362 -2.86 -9.64 -28.65
N GLY A 363 -3.53 -8.76 -27.92
CA GLY A 363 -3.69 -8.89 -26.47
C GLY A 363 -2.41 -8.69 -25.64
N LEU A 364 -1.35 -8.17 -26.25
CA LEU A 364 -0.08 -7.91 -25.55
C LEU A 364 -0.23 -6.72 -24.61
N LYS A 365 0.25 -6.89 -23.37
CA LYS A 365 0.29 -5.81 -22.38
C LYS A 365 1.61 -5.04 -22.51
N ILE A 366 1.51 -3.79 -22.94
CA ILE A 366 2.67 -2.92 -23.09
C ILE A 366 3.18 -2.53 -21.69
N PHE A 367 4.48 -2.74 -21.46
CA PHE A 367 5.17 -2.35 -20.25
C PHE A 367 5.86 -0.99 -20.40
N HIS A 368 6.59 -0.81 -21.50
CA HIS A 368 7.33 0.43 -21.79
C HIS A 368 7.48 0.65 -23.28
N VAL A 369 7.49 1.92 -23.70
CA VAL A 369 7.73 2.32 -25.09
C VAL A 369 8.81 3.40 -25.07
N ALA A 370 9.86 3.19 -25.85
CA ALA A 370 10.90 4.19 -26.10
C ALA A 370 10.98 4.47 -27.62
N CYS A 371 10.86 5.73 -27.98
CA CYS A 371 10.95 6.20 -29.35
C CYS A 371 12.20 7.08 -29.50
N GLY A 372 13.15 6.66 -30.31
CA GLY A 372 14.31 7.45 -30.72
C GLY A 372 14.18 7.99 -32.14
N LEU A 373 15.25 8.58 -32.68
CA LEU A 373 15.23 9.20 -34.01
C LEU A 373 14.94 8.18 -35.13
N GLU A 374 15.49 6.98 -35.01
CA GLU A 374 15.39 5.93 -36.03
C GLU A 374 14.91 4.59 -35.48
N GLN A 375 14.57 4.54 -34.20
CA GLN A 375 14.27 3.29 -33.52
C GLN A 375 13.09 3.41 -32.58
N LEU A 376 12.13 2.49 -32.73
CA LEU A 376 11.06 2.25 -31.77
C LEU A 376 11.37 0.97 -30.98
N THR A 377 11.41 1.04 -29.66
CA THR A 377 11.55 -0.10 -28.76
C THR A 377 10.29 -0.24 -27.92
N VAL A 378 9.69 -1.41 -27.93
CA VAL A 378 8.53 -1.73 -27.11
C VAL A 378 8.85 -2.94 -26.22
N LEU A 379 8.68 -2.78 -24.93
CA LEU A 379 8.70 -3.88 -23.97
C LEU A 379 7.27 -4.29 -23.68
N ALA A 380 6.98 -5.57 -23.85
CA ALA A 380 5.64 -6.09 -23.64
C ALA A 380 5.66 -7.41 -22.86
N TYR A 381 4.55 -7.65 -22.18
CA TYR A 381 4.27 -8.91 -21.51
C TYR A 381 3.26 -9.69 -22.33
N SER A 382 3.59 -10.94 -22.70
CA SER A 382 2.70 -11.85 -23.40
C SER A 382 2.22 -12.94 -22.44
N PRO A 383 0.96 -12.89 -21.97
CA PRO A 383 0.40 -13.94 -21.12
C PRO A 383 0.21 -15.27 -21.89
N ASP A 384 0.05 -15.20 -23.22
CA ASP A 384 -0.25 -16.35 -24.09
C ASP A 384 0.97 -16.90 -24.85
N GLY A 385 2.18 -16.47 -24.46
CA GLY A 385 3.43 -16.95 -25.08
C GLY A 385 3.95 -16.10 -26.25
N SER A 386 4.98 -16.60 -26.94
CA SER A 386 5.71 -15.87 -27.98
C SER A 386 4.93 -15.64 -29.28
N ASP A 387 3.93 -16.49 -29.58
CA ASP A 387 3.21 -16.46 -30.86
C ASP A 387 2.49 -15.11 -31.10
N ALA A 388 1.88 -14.54 -30.06
CA ALA A 388 1.23 -13.24 -30.16
C ALA A 388 2.23 -12.10 -30.47
N LEU A 389 3.44 -12.19 -29.91
CA LEU A 389 4.51 -11.22 -30.14
C LEU A 389 5.06 -11.31 -31.57
N HIS A 390 5.31 -12.54 -32.05
CA HIS A 390 5.75 -12.75 -33.44
C HIS A 390 4.69 -12.33 -34.45
N ALA A 391 3.40 -12.61 -34.17
CA ALA A 391 2.30 -12.16 -35.01
C ALA A 391 2.16 -10.62 -35.02
N ALA A 392 2.42 -9.95 -33.88
CA ALA A 392 2.45 -8.49 -33.83
C ALA A 392 3.65 -7.92 -34.60
N ALA A 393 4.83 -8.55 -34.49
CA ALA A 393 6.02 -8.16 -35.26
C ALA A 393 5.81 -8.32 -36.79
N GLU A 394 5.14 -9.38 -37.21
CA GLU A 394 4.83 -9.61 -38.61
C GLU A 394 3.80 -8.59 -39.13
N LEU A 395 2.76 -8.31 -38.37
CA LEU A 395 1.79 -7.27 -38.71
C LEU A 395 2.48 -5.90 -38.85
N LEU A 396 3.42 -5.59 -37.96
CA LEU A 396 4.18 -4.34 -38.01
C LEU A 396 5.08 -4.26 -39.27
N ARG A 397 5.73 -5.38 -39.69
CA ARG A 397 6.48 -5.43 -40.93
C ARG A 397 5.62 -5.13 -42.17
N GLN A 398 4.37 -5.61 -42.16
CA GLN A 398 3.44 -5.44 -43.29
C GLN A 398 2.81 -4.04 -43.32
N THR A 399 2.48 -3.46 -42.19
CA THR A 399 1.71 -2.20 -42.13
C THR A 399 2.59 -0.95 -42.11
N ALA A 400 3.72 -1.00 -41.41
CA ALA A 400 4.56 0.18 -41.18
C ALA A 400 5.86 0.17 -42.00
N ALA A 401 6.11 -0.93 -42.75
CA ALA A 401 7.26 -1.12 -43.60
C ALA A 401 8.63 -0.65 -42.99
N PRO A 402 8.92 -1.02 -41.74
CA PRO A 402 10.21 -0.66 -41.15
C PRO A 402 11.35 -1.44 -41.87
N GLU A 403 12.55 -0.86 -41.87
CA GLU A 403 13.72 -1.48 -42.44
C GLU A 403 14.12 -2.79 -41.72
N GLY A 404 13.75 -2.90 -40.46
CA GLY A 404 13.93 -4.11 -39.68
C GLY A 404 13.03 -4.17 -38.45
N VAL A 405 12.50 -5.37 -38.15
CA VAL A 405 11.83 -5.68 -36.89
C VAL A 405 12.51 -6.84 -36.23
N LYS A 406 13.06 -6.60 -35.04
CA LYS A 406 13.74 -7.59 -34.22
C LYS A 406 12.90 -7.89 -32.98
N VAL A 407 12.79 -9.17 -32.66
CA VAL A 407 12.13 -9.65 -31.43
C VAL A 407 13.15 -10.32 -30.54
N ARG A 408 13.14 -10.01 -29.26
CA ARG A 408 13.93 -10.69 -28.25
C ARG A 408 13.04 -11.06 -27.08
N GLU A 409 13.07 -12.31 -26.70
CA GLU A 409 12.25 -12.90 -25.64
C GLU A 409 13.09 -13.22 -24.40
N ASN A 410 12.40 -13.72 -23.36
CA ASN A 410 13.03 -14.15 -22.11
C ASN A 410 13.89 -13.05 -21.49
N LEU A 411 13.26 -11.88 -21.32
CA LEU A 411 13.87 -10.70 -20.75
C LEU A 411 13.30 -10.39 -19.36
N GLY A 412 14.17 -9.82 -18.53
CA GLY A 412 13.80 -9.17 -17.28
C GLY A 412 14.10 -7.67 -17.35
N VAL A 413 13.25 -6.87 -16.72
CA VAL A 413 13.49 -5.45 -16.52
C VAL A 413 13.83 -5.22 -15.06
N LEU A 414 15.02 -4.69 -14.81
CA LEU A 414 15.44 -4.16 -13.52
C LEU A 414 15.23 -2.64 -13.53
N ALA A 415 14.46 -2.14 -12.60
CA ALA A 415 14.27 -0.72 -12.35
C ALA A 415 15.04 -0.31 -11.10
N ALA A 416 15.84 0.72 -11.19
CA ALA A 416 16.54 1.32 -10.07
C ALA A 416 15.98 2.72 -9.81
N LEU A 417 15.48 2.94 -8.61
CA LEU A 417 15.11 4.26 -8.14
C LEU A 417 16.37 5.00 -7.69
N HIS A 418 16.68 6.12 -8.34
CA HIS A 418 17.87 6.92 -8.06
C HIS A 418 17.55 8.41 -7.91
N ARG A 419 18.40 9.12 -7.17
CA ARG A 419 18.25 10.57 -6.88
C ARG A 419 19.48 11.37 -7.35
N GLY A 420 20.28 10.86 -8.29
CA GLY A 420 21.45 11.53 -8.81
C GLY A 420 22.03 10.87 -10.05
N ALA A 421 22.69 11.65 -10.91
CA ALA A 421 23.25 11.17 -12.17
C ALA A 421 24.47 10.22 -11.97
N GLU A 422 25.25 10.41 -10.91
CA GLU A 422 26.42 9.56 -10.60
C GLU A 422 26.01 8.12 -10.24
N ALA A 423 24.85 7.95 -9.64
CA ALA A 423 24.27 6.66 -9.32
C ALA A 423 24.09 5.77 -10.55
N THR A 424 23.69 6.36 -11.69
CA THR A 424 23.50 5.64 -12.95
C THR A 424 24.78 4.99 -13.44
N SER A 425 25.90 5.72 -13.44
CA SER A 425 27.19 5.21 -13.89
C SER A 425 27.70 4.06 -13.01
N ARG A 426 27.59 4.18 -11.69
CA ARG A 426 27.97 3.12 -10.75
C ARG A 426 27.14 1.85 -10.98
N LEU A 427 25.83 2.02 -11.15
CA LEU A 427 24.89 0.93 -11.34
C LEU A 427 25.17 0.15 -12.64
N VAL A 428 25.34 0.85 -13.77
CA VAL A 428 25.65 0.24 -15.06
C VAL A 428 26.97 -0.50 -14.98
N SER A 429 28.00 0.11 -14.38
CA SER A 429 29.33 -0.52 -14.23
C SER A 429 29.23 -1.77 -13.33
N ALA A 430 28.48 -1.75 -12.25
CA ALA A 430 28.33 -2.91 -11.37
C ALA A 430 27.68 -4.11 -12.10
N ILE A 431 26.62 -3.86 -12.87
CA ILE A 431 25.93 -4.90 -13.65
C ILE A 431 26.84 -5.47 -14.75
N GLN A 432 27.55 -4.61 -15.47
CA GLN A 432 28.49 -5.04 -16.50
C GLN A 432 29.70 -5.83 -15.96
N ASN A 433 30.23 -5.40 -14.79
CA ASN A 433 31.32 -6.12 -14.11
C ASN A 433 30.86 -7.50 -13.59
N ALA A 434 29.59 -7.67 -13.32
CA ALA A 434 28.99 -8.98 -13.00
C ALA A 434 28.76 -9.87 -14.24
N GLY A 435 29.19 -9.44 -15.43
CA GLY A 435 29.06 -10.18 -16.69
C GLY A 435 27.64 -10.20 -17.26
N VAL A 436 26.77 -9.25 -16.85
CA VAL A 436 25.40 -9.18 -17.33
C VAL A 436 25.28 -8.14 -18.45
N PRO A 437 24.95 -8.55 -19.69
CA PRO A 437 24.73 -7.61 -20.79
C PRO A 437 23.38 -6.85 -20.59
N ILE A 438 23.44 -5.54 -20.79
CA ILE A 438 22.27 -4.68 -20.80
C ILE A 438 21.83 -4.49 -22.25
N HIS A 439 20.63 -4.95 -22.59
CA HIS A 439 20.08 -4.91 -23.96
C HIS A 439 19.40 -3.60 -24.29
N HIS A 440 18.86 -2.92 -23.29
CA HIS A 440 18.20 -1.62 -23.43
C HIS A 440 18.24 -0.89 -22.08
N MET A 441 18.37 0.43 -22.15
CA MET A 441 18.21 1.30 -20.99
C MET A 441 17.24 2.42 -21.36
N ALA A 442 16.41 2.80 -20.42
CA ALA A 442 15.51 3.93 -20.55
C ALA A 442 15.34 4.65 -19.22
N GLU A 443 15.37 5.98 -19.28
CA GLU A 443 14.97 6.80 -18.14
C GLU A 443 13.46 6.85 -18.10
N ALA A 444 12.88 6.37 -17.00
CA ALA A 444 11.47 6.47 -16.69
C ALA A 444 11.35 7.11 -15.30
N ALA A 445 11.62 8.42 -15.27
CA ALA A 445 11.76 9.18 -14.03
C ALA A 445 10.68 8.84 -13.00
N PRO A 446 11.05 8.58 -11.75
CA PRO A 446 12.38 8.68 -11.14
C PRO A 446 13.23 7.38 -11.21
N CYS A 447 12.91 6.42 -12.07
CA CYS A 447 13.60 5.15 -12.20
C CYS A 447 14.40 5.05 -13.49
N LEU A 448 15.57 4.42 -13.41
CA LEU A 448 16.31 3.90 -14.55
C LEU A 448 15.86 2.45 -14.82
N LEU A 449 15.37 2.18 -16.02
CA LEU A 449 15.01 0.85 -16.48
C LEU A 449 16.19 0.22 -17.21
N MET A 450 16.53 -1.02 -16.89
CA MET A 450 17.60 -1.80 -17.55
C MET A 450 17.03 -3.16 -17.94
N VAL A 451 17.15 -3.50 -19.22
CA VAL A 451 16.67 -4.76 -19.76
C VAL A 451 17.84 -5.74 -19.85
N VAL A 452 17.69 -6.88 -19.20
CA VAL A 452 18.67 -7.96 -19.15
C VAL A 452 18.04 -9.28 -19.56
N ASN A 453 18.83 -10.34 -19.78
CA ASN A 453 18.27 -11.67 -19.96
C ASN A 453 17.56 -12.13 -18.66
N ASP A 454 16.43 -12.79 -18.79
CA ASP A 454 15.66 -13.29 -17.64
C ASP A 454 16.48 -14.22 -16.74
N SER A 455 17.30 -15.10 -17.33
CA SER A 455 18.21 -15.98 -16.60
C SER A 455 19.31 -15.27 -15.80
N GLN A 456 19.61 -14.01 -16.13
CA GLN A 456 20.63 -13.20 -15.47
C GLN A 456 20.04 -12.11 -14.56
N TYR A 457 18.71 -12.04 -14.48
CA TYR A 457 18.00 -11.01 -13.70
C TYR A 457 18.43 -10.98 -12.23
N GLU A 458 18.53 -12.14 -11.58
CA GLU A 458 18.93 -12.22 -10.17
C GLU A 458 20.38 -11.75 -9.95
N THR A 459 21.29 -12.11 -10.89
CA THR A 459 22.69 -11.64 -10.86
C THR A 459 22.76 -10.13 -11.02
N ALA A 460 21.98 -9.57 -11.95
CA ALA A 460 21.87 -8.12 -12.15
C ALA A 460 21.35 -7.42 -10.89
N LEU A 461 20.30 -7.94 -10.26
CA LEU A 461 19.71 -7.35 -9.06
C LEU A 461 20.69 -7.38 -7.87
N ARG A 462 21.41 -8.49 -7.67
CA ARG A 462 22.44 -8.58 -6.61
C ARG A 462 23.59 -7.59 -6.85
N ALA A 463 24.08 -7.49 -8.08
CA ALA A 463 25.12 -6.53 -8.42
C ALA A 463 24.66 -5.07 -8.25
N ALA A 464 23.45 -4.77 -8.68
CA ALA A 464 22.84 -3.46 -8.49
C ALA A 464 22.68 -3.09 -7.00
N TYR A 465 22.24 -4.03 -6.17
CA TYR A 465 22.08 -3.82 -4.74
C TYR A 465 23.43 -3.59 -4.04
N GLN A 466 24.51 -4.28 -4.46
CA GLN A 466 25.86 -4.07 -3.92
C GLN A 466 26.45 -2.70 -4.28
N ALA A 467 25.95 -2.05 -5.33
CA ALA A 467 26.38 -0.71 -5.74
C ALA A 467 25.64 0.41 -4.97
N ARG A 468 24.66 0.07 -4.13
CA ARG A 468 23.89 0.98 -3.29
C ARG A 468 24.76 1.49 -2.13
#